data_ef445db64d6ec819f9a952559b7ce609
#
_entry.id   ef445db64d6ec819f9a952559b7ce609
#
_cell.length_a   1.000
_cell.length_b   1.000
_cell.length_c   1.000
_cell.angle_alpha   90.00
_cell.angle_beta   90.00
_cell.angle_gamma   90.00
#
_symmetry.space_group_name_H-M   'P 1'
#
loop_
_entity.id
_entity.type
_entity.pdbx_description
1 polymer ?
#
loop_
_entity_poly.entity_id
_entity_poly.type
_entity_poly.pdbx_seq_one_letter_code
_entity_poly.pdbx_strand_id
1 'polypeptide(L)'
;MFRKSFLLFGLTMVALFVVSAVPFLRAWDYGLVSLDDYHYILRHGLLIDWAGWKSFSFAWTCCQDGIWMPLTRLSYAFDHAVFGTWYGGFHLHAIAIHAVNACLVWWLLRLILQRAYPNRDRLGWVCLLAALLWAIHPLRCESVVFLASRKDVLSFFWELLALIFWFRGSQRDTAWSMAFFVLGSCCKPSVMTFPILCLLLDAFVRREVRVWRYAVPVGFMLFLCLFATWQQQSGGATFDSYAQTLVQRLQGAAAAFGIYVRNTVWPDALAIQCIKRWPAPPRFLLPGLVISGVWMFVLARKVWSYWEVRRSVVCRDRAQASWRYEFPFPTDLLFVGMAWFAVAVAPMLGIANFGYHAFADRFTYIPAVGLSLLAADVLCRASSLVRAGGVVVLVALGLATWRQTGFWFDDKTLFTHTLEVDGERNVLAHAVLANWHFEFTHDLPSALREFESVERHDFRYLLSLYDIYVIALCESGREGEVATKMRKFHGFLKAAYGMEAVQGMYAGDPGTPESLKELYAVEQAARLAWYLNDKRELDLAKDVLVRVYSPALDEKPIWLYLMMKYHRLAGEDAAADKCLAKLLDPRGKHGYTQFRYLRKKCPKGTDPHR
;
A
#
# COMPACT_ATOMS: atom_id res chain seq x y z
N MET A 1 -30.55 35.09 -5.22
CA MET A 1 -30.47 33.59 -5.40
C MET A 1 -29.04 33.08 -5.47
N PHE A 2 -28.16 33.62 -6.30
CA PHE A 2 -26.75 33.20 -6.47
C PHE A 2 -25.93 33.15 -5.17
N ARG A 3 -26.01 34.16 -4.29
CA ARG A 3 -25.25 34.18 -3.01
C ARG A 3 -25.63 33.03 -2.06
N LYS A 4 -26.92 32.68 -1.96
CA LYS A 4 -27.36 31.57 -1.10
C LYS A 4 -26.89 30.21 -1.63
N SER A 5 -26.92 30.01 -2.95
CA SER A 5 -26.41 28.76 -3.57
C SER A 5 -24.92 28.61 -3.41
N PHE A 6 -24.14 29.70 -3.53
CA PHE A 6 -22.69 29.67 -3.34
C PHE A 6 -22.30 29.39 -1.88
N LEU A 7 -23.00 30.03 -0.93
CA LEU A 7 -22.76 29.79 0.51
C LEU A 7 -23.09 28.34 0.87
N LEU A 8 -24.21 27.79 0.41
CA LEU A 8 -24.58 26.40 0.67
C LEU A 8 -23.59 25.43 0.06
N PHE A 9 -23.06 25.69 -1.13
CA PHE A 9 -22.01 24.92 -1.76
C PHE A 9 -20.74 24.92 -0.90
N GLY A 10 -20.27 26.08 -0.46
CA GLY A 10 -19.09 26.21 0.40
C GLY A 10 -19.25 25.49 1.73
N LEU A 11 -20.40 25.66 2.40
CA LEU A 11 -20.71 24.96 3.66
C LEU A 11 -20.72 23.43 3.49
N THR A 12 -21.26 22.93 2.37
CA THR A 12 -21.27 21.49 2.08
C THR A 12 -19.84 20.96 1.91
N MET A 13 -18.98 21.71 1.20
CA MET A 13 -17.56 21.34 1.03
C MET A 13 -16.82 21.29 2.38
N VAL A 14 -16.98 22.31 3.22
CA VAL A 14 -16.35 22.37 4.54
C VAL A 14 -16.84 21.22 5.44
N ALA A 15 -18.17 21.01 5.48
CA ALA A 15 -18.75 19.92 6.27
C ALA A 15 -18.24 18.54 5.79
N LEU A 16 -18.21 18.32 4.48
CA LEU A 16 -17.71 17.07 3.90
C LEU A 16 -16.23 16.87 4.21
N PHE A 17 -15.40 17.91 4.09
CA PHE A 17 -13.98 17.86 4.45
C PHE A 17 -13.80 17.45 5.91
N VAL A 18 -14.48 18.13 6.84
CA VAL A 18 -14.36 17.85 8.28
C VAL A 18 -14.83 16.43 8.60
N VAL A 19 -16.02 16.03 8.13
CA VAL A 19 -16.59 14.70 8.42
C VAL A 19 -15.71 13.59 7.85
N SER A 20 -15.10 13.82 6.68
CA SER A 20 -14.19 12.84 6.07
C SER A 20 -12.86 12.70 6.79
N ALA A 21 -12.37 13.75 7.45
CA ALA A 21 -11.10 13.75 8.18
C ALA A 21 -11.23 13.14 9.59
N VAL A 22 -12.32 13.42 10.30
CA VAL A 22 -12.50 13.08 11.72
C VAL A 22 -12.18 11.63 12.08
N PRO A 23 -12.63 10.59 11.34
CA PRO A 23 -12.36 9.20 11.72
C PRO A 23 -10.87 8.81 11.71
N PHE A 24 -10.02 9.59 11.05
CA PHE A 24 -8.58 9.33 10.92
C PHE A 24 -7.71 10.23 11.82
N LEU A 25 -8.29 11.25 12.48
CA LEU A 25 -7.52 12.26 13.23
C LEU A 25 -6.68 11.67 14.36
N ARG A 26 -7.03 10.49 14.91
CA ARG A 26 -6.19 9.86 15.95
C ARG A 26 -4.79 9.47 15.43
N ALA A 27 -4.57 9.47 14.11
CA ALA A 27 -3.24 9.22 13.54
C ALA A 27 -2.27 10.43 13.64
N TRP A 28 -2.70 11.54 14.25
CA TRP A 28 -1.90 12.76 14.39
C TRP A 28 -0.59 12.58 15.21
N ASP A 29 -0.52 11.56 16.05
CA ASP A 29 0.63 11.21 16.88
C ASP A 29 1.25 9.84 16.55
N TYR A 30 0.83 9.20 15.43
CA TYR A 30 1.38 7.91 15.02
C TYR A 30 2.78 8.05 14.42
N GLY A 31 3.56 6.98 14.59
CA GLY A 31 4.86 6.82 13.92
C GLY A 31 4.76 6.16 12.56
N LEU A 32 5.89 5.61 12.11
CA LEU A 32 5.99 4.76 10.93
C LEU A 32 5.73 3.31 11.32
N VAL A 33 5.19 2.51 10.40
CA VAL A 33 5.08 1.06 10.55
C VAL A 33 6.15 0.33 9.74
N SER A 34 6.65 -0.79 10.28
CA SER A 34 7.77 -1.57 9.72
C SER A 34 7.39 -2.33 8.47
N LEU A 35 7.21 -1.63 7.39
CA LEU A 35 7.04 -2.15 6.03
C LEU A 35 7.57 -1.10 5.06
N ASP A 36 6.79 -0.79 4.04
CA ASP A 36 7.13 0.18 3.02
C ASP A 36 7.36 1.61 3.59
N ASP A 37 6.84 1.98 4.79
CA ASP A 37 7.06 3.31 5.38
C ASP A 37 8.54 3.56 5.65
N TYR A 38 9.21 2.60 6.30
CA TYR A 38 10.66 2.71 6.53
C TYR A 38 11.43 2.75 5.22
N HIS A 39 10.98 1.95 4.26
CA HIS A 39 11.64 1.83 2.98
C HIS A 39 11.52 3.13 2.16
N TYR A 40 10.31 3.72 2.08
CA TYR A 40 10.07 4.91 1.26
C TYR A 40 10.46 6.23 1.94
N ILE A 41 10.43 6.29 3.27
CA ILE A 41 10.59 7.54 4.02
C ILE A 41 11.98 7.65 4.66
N LEU A 42 12.51 6.55 5.26
CA LEU A 42 13.76 6.60 6.02
C LEU A 42 14.99 6.12 5.25
N ARG A 43 14.87 5.03 4.47
CA ARG A 43 16.03 4.35 3.85
C ARG A 43 16.81 5.22 2.86
N HIS A 44 16.19 6.27 2.36
CA HIS A 44 16.77 7.17 1.36
C HIS A 44 17.03 8.55 1.96
N GLY A 45 18.09 8.69 2.75
CA GLY A 45 18.50 9.96 3.36
C GLY A 45 18.65 11.15 2.40
N LEU A 46 18.49 10.94 1.10
CA LEU A 46 18.43 11.99 0.08
C LEU A 46 17.11 12.79 0.09
N LEU A 47 16.04 12.26 0.74
CA LEU A 47 14.79 12.99 0.92
C LEU A 47 14.86 14.03 2.04
N ILE A 48 15.94 14.02 2.85
CA ILE A 48 16.13 14.93 3.98
C ILE A 48 16.39 16.36 3.50
N ASP A 49 16.98 16.53 2.32
CA ASP A 49 17.26 17.86 1.73
C ASP A 49 16.28 18.16 0.58
N TRP A 50 15.04 18.45 0.94
CA TRP A 50 13.94 18.72 -0.01
C TRP A 50 14.25 19.84 -1.01
N ALA A 51 14.99 20.86 -0.61
CA ALA A 51 15.33 22.01 -1.47
C ALA A 51 16.48 21.71 -2.45
N GLY A 52 17.13 20.54 -2.33
CA GLY A 52 18.29 20.18 -3.11
C GLY A 52 17.94 19.51 -4.44
N TRP A 53 18.72 19.85 -5.48
CA TRP A 53 18.65 19.16 -6.78
C TRP A 53 18.83 17.63 -6.65
N LYS A 54 19.59 17.18 -5.66
CA LYS A 54 19.82 15.75 -5.39
C LYS A 54 18.52 15.01 -5.05
N SER A 55 17.69 15.57 -4.17
CA SER A 55 16.39 14.97 -3.79
C SER A 55 15.42 14.95 -4.97
N PHE A 56 15.39 16.04 -5.74
CA PHE A 56 14.58 16.09 -6.96
C PHE A 56 15.04 15.04 -7.98
N SER A 57 16.32 15.00 -8.31
CA SER A 57 16.91 14.03 -9.25
C SER A 57 16.64 12.60 -8.78
N PHE A 58 16.88 12.31 -7.49
CA PHE A 58 16.59 11.01 -6.91
C PHE A 58 15.12 10.61 -7.05
N ALA A 59 14.18 11.50 -6.75
CA ALA A 59 12.76 11.22 -6.88
C ALA A 59 12.37 10.77 -8.30
N TRP A 60 12.99 11.38 -9.32
CA TRP A 60 12.71 11.09 -10.73
C TRP A 60 13.46 9.88 -11.29
N THR A 61 14.65 9.58 -10.77
CA THR A 61 15.49 8.49 -11.29
C THR A 61 15.34 7.18 -10.51
N CYS A 62 14.82 7.25 -9.28
CA CYS A 62 14.68 6.09 -8.43
C CYS A 62 13.52 5.18 -8.86
N CYS A 63 13.86 3.97 -9.26
CA CYS A 63 12.93 2.89 -9.60
C CYS A 63 13.04 1.71 -8.62
N GLN A 64 13.44 1.97 -7.38
CA GLN A 64 13.57 0.91 -6.38
C GLN A 64 12.25 0.16 -6.17
N ASP A 65 12.36 -1.13 -5.93
CA ASP A 65 11.25 -2.07 -5.76
C ASP A 65 10.30 -2.13 -6.98
N GLY A 66 10.79 -1.74 -8.16
CA GLY A 66 10.00 -1.76 -9.38
C GLY A 66 8.85 -0.75 -9.39
N ILE A 67 8.90 0.31 -8.57
CA ILE A 67 7.86 1.34 -8.48
C ILE A 67 8.44 2.75 -8.70
N TRP A 68 8.06 3.36 -9.82
CA TRP A 68 8.36 4.76 -10.14
C TRP A 68 7.22 5.66 -9.64
N MET A 69 7.50 6.51 -8.64
CA MET A 69 6.51 7.38 -8.00
C MET A 69 7.11 8.74 -7.59
N PRO A 70 7.66 9.52 -8.54
CA PRO A 70 8.42 10.73 -8.22
C PRO A 70 7.64 11.76 -7.41
N LEU A 71 6.38 12.03 -7.74
CA LEU A 71 5.57 13.01 -7.01
C LEU A 71 5.22 12.55 -5.60
N THR A 72 5.03 11.26 -5.38
CA THR A 72 4.83 10.72 -4.03
C THR A 72 6.09 10.90 -3.19
N ARG A 73 7.28 10.62 -3.74
CA ARG A 73 8.55 10.86 -3.05
C ARG A 73 8.75 12.35 -2.73
N LEU A 74 8.50 13.24 -3.68
CA LEU A 74 8.56 14.69 -3.45
C LEU A 74 7.56 15.14 -2.37
N SER A 75 6.39 14.48 -2.24
CA SER A 75 5.45 14.79 -1.16
C SER A 75 5.99 14.43 0.23
N TYR A 76 6.78 13.34 0.35
CA TYR A 76 7.46 13.01 1.62
C TYR A 76 8.60 14.00 1.92
N ALA A 77 9.36 14.40 0.90
CA ALA A 77 10.40 15.42 1.06
C ALA A 77 9.81 16.76 1.52
N PHE A 78 8.65 17.15 0.95
CA PHE A 78 7.90 18.32 1.40
C PHE A 78 7.47 18.20 2.87
N ASP A 79 6.89 17.06 3.26
CA ASP A 79 6.49 16.84 4.65
C ASP A 79 7.68 16.93 5.60
N HIS A 80 8.80 16.33 5.22
CA HIS A 80 10.01 16.42 6.03
C HIS A 80 10.51 17.87 6.18
N ALA A 81 10.43 18.66 5.12
CA ALA A 81 10.80 20.08 5.17
C ALA A 81 9.89 20.90 6.11
N VAL A 82 8.59 20.54 6.18
CA VAL A 82 7.59 21.28 6.98
C VAL A 82 7.53 20.77 8.42
N PHE A 83 7.52 19.46 8.61
CA PHE A 83 7.26 18.80 9.90
C PHE A 83 8.51 18.19 10.53
N GLY A 84 9.64 18.15 9.83
CA GLY A 84 10.86 17.48 10.29
C GLY A 84 10.61 15.97 10.47
N THR A 85 10.89 15.49 11.68
CA THR A 85 10.70 14.09 12.07
C THR A 85 9.39 13.82 12.82
N TRP A 86 8.49 14.79 12.87
CA TRP A 86 7.16 14.59 13.42
C TRP A 86 6.24 13.92 12.38
N TYR A 87 6.19 12.59 12.40
CA TYR A 87 5.40 11.80 11.44
C TYR A 87 3.89 12.02 11.55
N GLY A 88 3.39 12.50 12.70
CA GLY A 88 2.01 12.97 12.82
C GLY A 88 1.63 14.02 11.77
N GLY A 89 2.55 14.93 11.41
CA GLY A 89 2.37 15.89 10.33
C GLY A 89 2.19 15.22 8.95
N PHE A 90 2.93 14.13 8.68
CA PHE A 90 2.76 13.34 7.45
C PHE A 90 1.38 12.68 7.38
N HIS A 91 0.89 12.14 8.51
CA HIS A 91 -0.47 11.59 8.58
C HIS A 91 -1.52 12.66 8.37
N LEU A 92 -1.39 13.83 9.01
CA LEU A 92 -2.32 14.95 8.83
C LEU A 92 -2.38 15.42 7.38
N HIS A 93 -1.24 15.47 6.67
CA HIS A 93 -1.20 15.80 5.24
C HIS A 93 -1.94 14.74 4.40
N ALA A 94 -1.73 13.44 4.65
CA ALA A 94 -2.46 12.36 3.96
C ALA A 94 -3.97 12.45 4.22
N ILE A 95 -4.39 12.71 5.46
CA ILE A 95 -5.80 12.92 5.86
C ILE A 95 -6.40 14.14 5.13
N ALA A 96 -5.66 15.24 5.03
CA ALA A 96 -6.11 16.43 4.32
C ALA A 96 -6.33 16.16 2.83
N ILE A 97 -5.41 15.46 2.16
CA ILE A 97 -5.59 15.06 0.75
C ILE A 97 -6.82 14.15 0.61
N HIS A 98 -7.02 13.19 1.52
CA HIS A 98 -8.20 12.32 1.51
C HIS A 98 -9.51 13.11 1.65
N ALA A 99 -9.57 14.06 2.56
CA ALA A 99 -10.74 14.92 2.75
C ALA A 99 -11.03 15.80 1.52
N VAL A 100 -9.97 16.30 0.85
CA VAL A 100 -10.12 16.99 -0.45
C VAL A 100 -10.64 16.02 -1.52
N ASN A 101 -10.15 14.78 -1.55
CA ASN A 101 -10.65 13.76 -2.48
C ASN A 101 -12.16 13.51 -2.27
N ALA A 102 -12.65 13.47 -1.04
CA ALA A 102 -14.09 13.34 -0.76
C ALA A 102 -14.88 14.51 -1.38
N CYS A 103 -14.38 15.74 -1.26
CA CYS A 103 -14.97 16.91 -1.87
C CYS A 103 -14.96 16.83 -3.41
N LEU A 104 -13.86 16.36 -4.01
CA LEU A 104 -13.73 16.17 -5.46
C LEU A 104 -14.64 15.05 -5.98
N VAL A 105 -14.78 13.93 -5.23
CA VAL A 105 -15.75 12.86 -5.54
C VAL A 105 -17.15 13.41 -5.58
N TRP A 106 -17.56 14.15 -4.53
CA TRP A 106 -18.88 14.79 -4.51
C TRP A 106 -19.08 15.72 -5.70
N TRP A 107 -18.09 16.56 -6.02
CA TRP A 107 -18.17 17.49 -7.15
C TRP A 107 -18.27 16.76 -8.49
N LEU A 108 -17.44 15.78 -8.73
CA LEU A 108 -17.46 14.95 -9.94
C LEU A 108 -18.83 14.28 -10.14
N LEU A 109 -19.33 13.60 -9.09
CA LEU A 109 -20.63 12.93 -9.14
C LEU A 109 -21.76 13.93 -9.41
N ARG A 110 -21.72 15.12 -8.79
CA ARG A 110 -22.70 16.16 -9.03
C ARG A 110 -22.68 16.64 -10.48
N LEU A 111 -21.50 16.90 -11.05
CA LEU A 111 -21.37 17.31 -12.46
C LEU A 111 -21.93 16.26 -13.41
N ILE A 112 -21.62 14.98 -13.15
CA ILE A 112 -22.04 13.85 -14.00
C ILE A 112 -23.55 13.65 -13.90
N LEU A 113 -24.08 13.51 -12.69
CA LEU A 113 -25.48 13.16 -12.48
C LEU A 113 -26.43 14.30 -12.83
N GLN A 114 -26.04 15.57 -12.63
CA GLN A 114 -26.85 16.72 -13.08
C GLN A 114 -27.01 16.77 -14.60
N ARG A 115 -26.00 16.33 -15.37
CA ARG A 115 -26.13 16.27 -16.83
C ARG A 115 -26.89 15.03 -17.30
N ALA A 116 -26.71 13.89 -16.63
CA ALA A 116 -27.39 12.64 -16.98
C ALA A 116 -28.88 12.67 -16.60
N TYR A 117 -29.22 13.36 -15.51
CA TYR A 117 -30.58 13.42 -14.94
C TYR A 117 -30.96 14.85 -14.55
N PRO A 118 -31.12 15.78 -15.51
CA PRO A 118 -31.33 17.20 -15.22
C PRO A 118 -32.60 17.47 -14.40
N ASN A 119 -33.61 16.61 -14.52
CA ASN A 119 -34.94 16.78 -13.89
C ASN A 119 -35.15 15.83 -12.68
N ARG A 120 -34.08 15.15 -12.20
CA ARG A 120 -34.19 14.24 -11.05
C ARG A 120 -34.01 15.00 -9.75
N ASP A 121 -35.05 14.99 -8.92
CA ASP A 121 -34.96 15.49 -7.55
C ASP A 121 -33.95 14.70 -6.71
N ARG A 122 -33.38 15.34 -5.69
CA ARG A 122 -32.50 14.73 -4.69
C ARG A 122 -31.12 14.27 -5.18
N LEU A 123 -30.68 14.61 -6.41
CA LEU A 123 -29.34 14.27 -6.90
C LEU A 123 -28.22 14.77 -5.97
N GLY A 124 -28.42 15.98 -5.38
CA GLY A 124 -27.46 16.52 -4.41
C GLY A 124 -27.23 15.60 -3.21
N TRP A 125 -28.31 14.97 -2.72
CA TRP A 125 -28.22 14.00 -1.61
C TRP A 125 -27.56 12.69 -2.02
N VAL A 126 -27.86 12.18 -3.24
CA VAL A 126 -27.17 10.98 -3.77
C VAL A 126 -25.68 11.22 -3.82
N CYS A 127 -25.24 12.35 -4.37
CA CYS A 127 -23.82 12.69 -4.47
C CYS A 127 -23.16 12.82 -3.09
N LEU A 128 -23.84 13.49 -2.14
CA LEU A 128 -23.33 13.68 -0.78
C LEU A 128 -23.19 12.35 -0.03
N LEU A 129 -24.24 11.52 -0.07
CA LEU A 129 -24.22 10.22 0.58
C LEU A 129 -23.17 9.29 -0.06
N ALA A 130 -23.02 9.31 -1.39
CA ALA A 130 -21.99 8.53 -2.07
C ALA A 130 -20.59 8.95 -1.63
N ALA A 131 -20.32 10.25 -1.56
CA ALA A 131 -19.02 10.77 -1.10
C ALA A 131 -18.75 10.44 0.37
N LEU A 132 -19.76 10.55 1.25
CA LEU A 132 -19.64 10.18 2.66
C LEU A 132 -19.42 8.69 2.86
N LEU A 133 -20.23 7.82 2.24
CA LEU A 133 -20.08 6.37 2.30
C LEU A 133 -18.69 5.93 1.84
N TRP A 134 -18.17 6.57 0.79
CA TRP A 134 -16.82 6.31 0.33
C TRP A 134 -15.76 6.78 1.33
N ALA A 135 -15.87 8.03 1.83
CA ALA A 135 -14.82 8.67 2.60
C ALA A 135 -14.65 8.08 4.00
N ILE A 136 -15.76 7.83 4.72
CA ILE A 136 -15.71 7.37 6.11
C ILE A 136 -15.73 5.84 6.25
N HIS A 137 -15.48 5.10 5.18
CA HIS A 137 -15.49 3.64 5.19
C HIS A 137 -14.21 3.07 5.77
N PRO A 138 -14.23 2.02 6.63
CA PRO A 138 -13.02 1.44 7.25
C PRO A 138 -11.95 0.97 6.24
N LEU A 139 -12.34 0.56 5.05
CA LEU A 139 -11.42 0.23 3.96
C LEU A 139 -10.49 1.39 3.54
N ARG A 140 -10.76 2.62 3.99
CA ARG A 140 -9.90 3.78 3.69
C ARG A 140 -8.67 3.83 4.61
N CYS A 141 -8.70 3.13 5.77
CA CYS A 141 -7.62 3.21 6.75
C CYS A 141 -6.27 2.86 6.14
N GLU A 142 -6.16 1.76 5.41
CA GLU A 142 -4.89 1.37 4.78
C GLU A 142 -4.39 2.41 3.76
N SER A 143 -5.28 3.08 3.02
CA SER A 143 -4.87 4.11 2.06
C SER A 143 -4.48 5.43 2.71
N VAL A 144 -5.11 5.80 3.84
CA VAL A 144 -5.01 7.13 4.46
C VAL A 144 -3.98 7.14 5.58
N VAL A 145 -3.95 6.07 6.41
CA VAL A 145 -3.11 6.00 7.61
C VAL A 145 -1.75 5.37 7.31
N PHE A 146 -1.68 4.36 6.46
CA PHE A 146 -0.40 3.81 6.02
C PHE A 146 0.30 4.80 5.09
N LEU A 147 1.39 5.42 5.56
CA LEU A 147 2.05 6.52 4.83
C LEU A 147 2.58 6.09 3.47
N ALA A 148 3.11 4.87 3.35
CA ALA A 148 3.53 4.30 2.08
C ALA A 148 2.40 4.20 1.04
N SER A 149 1.13 4.16 1.49
CA SER A 149 -0.04 4.18 0.62
C SER A 149 -0.48 5.58 0.20
N ARG A 150 0.25 6.65 0.59
CA ARG A 150 -0.02 8.01 0.09
C ARG A 150 -0.08 8.08 -1.43
N LYS A 151 0.69 7.25 -2.11
CA LYS A 151 0.63 7.10 -3.58
C LYS A 151 -0.79 6.84 -4.10
N ASP A 152 -1.63 6.13 -3.34
CA ASP A 152 -3.03 5.87 -3.71
C ASP A 152 -3.89 7.13 -3.56
N VAL A 153 -3.75 7.82 -2.43
CA VAL A 153 -4.53 9.03 -2.12
C VAL A 153 -4.16 10.17 -3.05
N LEU A 154 -2.85 10.36 -3.31
CA LEU A 154 -2.34 11.43 -4.16
C LEU A 154 -2.59 11.17 -5.65
N SER A 155 -2.46 9.93 -6.13
CA SER A 155 -2.78 9.59 -7.51
C SER A 155 -4.26 9.79 -7.82
N PHE A 156 -5.14 9.44 -6.88
CA PHE A 156 -6.58 9.64 -7.05
C PHE A 156 -6.97 11.12 -7.01
N PHE A 157 -6.29 11.95 -6.22
CA PHE A 157 -6.48 13.41 -6.28
C PHE A 157 -6.31 13.95 -7.70
N TRP A 158 -5.21 13.58 -8.36
CA TRP A 158 -4.95 14.00 -9.74
C TRP A 158 -5.91 13.36 -10.75
N GLU A 159 -6.27 12.09 -10.55
CA GLU A 159 -7.25 11.39 -11.40
C GLU A 159 -8.64 12.04 -11.33
N LEU A 160 -9.07 12.44 -10.12
CA LEU A 160 -10.35 13.18 -9.96
C LEU A 160 -10.34 14.51 -10.71
N LEU A 161 -9.24 15.28 -10.60
CA LEU A 161 -9.10 16.51 -11.40
C LEU A 161 -9.11 16.19 -12.89
N ALA A 162 -8.38 15.16 -13.33
CA ALA A 162 -8.38 14.75 -14.73
C ALA A 162 -9.79 14.39 -15.23
N LEU A 163 -10.57 13.62 -14.45
CA LEU A 163 -11.96 13.26 -14.79
C LEU A 163 -12.88 14.50 -14.82
N ILE A 164 -12.76 15.41 -13.86
CA ILE A 164 -13.56 16.66 -13.82
C ILE A 164 -13.30 17.51 -15.07
N PHE A 165 -12.03 17.70 -15.42
CA PHE A 165 -11.66 18.50 -16.59
C PHE A 165 -12.01 17.79 -17.91
N TRP A 166 -11.83 16.48 -18.01
CA TRP A 166 -12.31 15.69 -19.14
C TRP A 166 -13.79 15.91 -19.40
N PHE A 167 -14.55 15.91 -18.30
CA PHE A 167 -15.99 16.02 -18.33
C PHE A 167 -16.48 17.41 -18.73
N ARG A 168 -15.74 18.49 -18.41
CA ARG A 168 -16.06 19.87 -18.84
C ARG A 168 -15.97 20.01 -20.35
N GLY A 169 -14.99 19.40 -21.01
CA GLY A 169 -15.02 19.08 -22.42
C GLY A 169 -14.57 20.15 -23.41
N SER A 170 -14.08 21.35 -22.97
CA SER A 170 -13.41 22.28 -23.87
C SER A 170 -12.03 21.76 -24.28
N GLN A 171 -11.42 22.31 -25.34
CA GLN A 171 -10.05 21.93 -25.73
C GLN A 171 -9.04 22.20 -24.64
N ARG A 172 -9.14 23.35 -23.94
CA ARG A 172 -8.30 23.68 -22.79
C ARG A 172 -8.51 22.70 -21.64
N ASP A 173 -9.77 22.34 -21.35
CA ASP A 173 -10.09 21.38 -20.30
C ASP A 173 -9.53 19.99 -20.64
N THR A 174 -9.56 19.58 -21.90
CA THR A 174 -8.94 18.32 -22.34
C THR A 174 -7.42 18.32 -22.14
N ALA A 175 -6.75 19.44 -22.41
CA ALA A 175 -5.31 19.58 -22.14
C ALA A 175 -5.00 19.50 -20.64
N TRP A 176 -5.75 20.18 -19.79
CA TRP A 176 -5.62 20.08 -18.33
C TRP A 176 -5.91 18.66 -17.82
N SER A 177 -6.92 18.00 -18.36
CA SER A 177 -7.23 16.62 -18.03
C SER A 177 -6.04 15.70 -18.30
N MET A 178 -5.39 15.84 -19.45
CA MET A 178 -4.18 15.08 -19.77
C MET A 178 -3.00 15.41 -18.85
N ALA A 179 -2.80 16.69 -18.53
CA ALA A 179 -1.77 17.11 -17.58
C ALA A 179 -1.97 16.46 -16.20
N PHE A 180 -3.20 16.48 -15.68
CA PHE A 180 -3.52 15.84 -14.41
C PHE A 180 -3.42 14.31 -14.47
N PHE A 181 -3.77 13.68 -15.59
CA PHE A 181 -3.57 12.25 -15.78
C PHE A 181 -2.08 11.87 -15.72
N VAL A 182 -1.20 12.66 -16.36
CA VAL A 182 0.25 12.47 -16.26
C VAL A 182 0.73 12.66 -14.83
N LEU A 183 0.29 13.71 -14.12
CA LEU A 183 0.66 13.93 -12.71
C LEU A 183 0.20 12.76 -11.80
N GLY A 184 -1.00 12.25 -12.00
CA GLY A 184 -1.49 11.06 -11.30
C GLY A 184 -0.61 9.83 -11.57
N SER A 185 -0.17 9.64 -12.81
CA SER A 185 0.73 8.55 -13.22
C SER A 185 2.11 8.66 -12.56
N CYS A 186 2.59 9.89 -12.31
CA CYS A 186 3.82 10.15 -11.55
C CYS A 186 3.68 9.87 -10.06
N CYS A 187 2.46 9.64 -9.55
CA CYS A 187 2.22 9.20 -8.18
C CYS A 187 2.09 7.67 -8.10
N LYS A 188 1.29 7.09 -8.99
CA LYS A 188 1.06 5.63 -9.06
C LYS A 188 0.53 5.25 -10.44
N PRO A 189 1.11 4.23 -11.12
CA PRO A 189 0.64 3.78 -12.43
C PRO A 189 -0.81 3.25 -12.45
N SER A 190 -1.43 2.95 -11.30
CA SER A 190 -2.81 2.41 -11.22
C SER A 190 -3.87 3.31 -11.88
N VAL A 191 -3.60 4.60 -12.05
CA VAL A 191 -4.48 5.54 -12.79
C VAL A 191 -4.56 5.24 -14.29
N MET A 192 -3.86 4.21 -14.78
CA MET A 192 -3.96 3.75 -16.18
C MET A 192 -5.39 3.41 -16.61
N THR A 193 -6.30 3.16 -15.67
CA THR A 193 -7.73 2.92 -15.95
C THR A 193 -8.48 4.17 -16.38
N PHE A 194 -7.91 5.37 -16.23
CA PHE A 194 -8.51 6.66 -16.55
C PHE A 194 -9.20 6.72 -17.94
N PRO A 195 -8.59 6.29 -19.07
CA PRO A 195 -9.27 6.35 -20.37
C PRO A 195 -10.54 5.50 -20.44
N ILE A 196 -10.54 4.34 -19.76
CA ILE A 196 -11.71 3.45 -19.71
C ILE A 196 -12.80 4.04 -18.82
N LEU A 197 -12.43 4.68 -17.71
CA LEU A 197 -13.39 5.41 -16.87
C LEU A 197 -13.97 6.62 -17.62
N CYS A 198 -13.17 7.36 -18.39
CA CYS A 198 -13.67 8.42 -19.27
C CYS A 198 -14.68 7.89 -20.30
N LEU A 199 -14.38 6.74 -20.90
CA LEU A 199 -15.28 6.08 -21.86
C LEU A 199 -16.60 5.69 -21.20
N LEU A 200 -16.55 5.10 -20.01
CA LEU A 200 -17.73 4.72 -19.24
C LEU A 200 -18.60 5.95 -18.91
N LEU A 201 -17.98 7.06 -18.48
CA LEU A 201 -18.67 8.29 -18.12
C LEU A 201 -19.24 9.03 -19.35
N ASP A 202 -18.49 9.11 -20.45
CA ASP A 202 -18.99 9.72 -21.70
C ASP A 202 -20.17 8.91 -22.25
N ALA A 203 -20.11 7.59 -22.18
CA ALA A 203 -21.21 6.71 -22.55
C ALA A 203 -22.47 6.94 -21.71
N PHE A 204 -22.28 7.02 -20.38
CA PHE A 204 -23.37 7.25 -19.44
C PHE A 204 -24.03 8.61 -19.61
N VAL A 205 -23.24 9.68 -19.79
CA VAL A 205 -23.74 11.05 -19.80
C VAL A 205 -24.09 11.53 -21.19
N ARG A 206 -23.19 11.34 -22.16
CA ARG A 206 -23.32 11.94 -23.50
C ARG A 206 -24.03 11.03 -24.47
N ARG A 207 -24.04 9.73 -24.20
CA ARG A 207 -24.54 8.67 -25.11
C ARG A 207 -23.86 8.67 -26.49
N GLU A 208 -22.81 9.47 -26.65
CA GLU A 208 -21.99 9.60 -27.85
C GLU A 208 -20.51 9.50 -27.47
N VAL A 209 -19.75 8.67 -28.19
CA VAL A 209 -18.33 8.52 -28.00
C VAL A 209 -17.60 9.03 -29.24
N ARG A 210 -16.75 10.04 -29.06
CA ARG A 210 -15.86 10.54 -30.11
C ARG A 210 -14.52 9.80 -30.01
N VAL A 211 -14.37 8.74 -30.76
CA VAL A 211 -13.23 7.80 -30.67
C VAL A 211 -11.86 8.50 -30.74
N TRP A 212 -11.71 9.52 -31.58
CA TRP A 212 -10.46 10.25 -31.74
C TRP A 212 -9.97 10.95 -30.43
N ARG A 213 -10.88 11.35 -29.52
CA ARG A 213 -10.51 11.95 -28.23
C ARG A 213 -9.74 10.99 -27.33
N TYR A 214 -9.88 9.69 -27.56
CA TYR A 214 -9.23 8.65 -26.76
C TYR A 214 -7.86 8.23 -27.29
N ALA A 215 -7.46 8.67 -28.48
CA ALA A 215 -6.19 8.27 -29.08
C ALA A 215 -4.99 8.55 -28.16
N VAL A 216 -4.90 9.79 -27.64
CA VAL A 216 -3.81 10.19 -26.72
C VAL A 216 -3.91 9.51 -25.36
N PRO A 217 -5.06 9.54 -24.64
CA PRO A 217 -5.20 8.85 -23.35
C PRO A 217 -4.94 7.34 -23.45
N VAL A 218 -5.42 6.65 -24.49
CA VAL A 218 -5.20 5.22 -24.68
C VAL A 218 -3.74 4.93 -25.04
N GLY A 219 -3.13 5.73 -25.92
CA GLY A 219 -1.70 5.61 -26.24
C GLY A 219 -0.83 5.76 -24.98
N PHE A 220 -1.14 6.72 -24.12
CA PHE A 220 -0.44 6.91 -22.85
C PHE A 220 -0.71 5.78 -21.85
N MET A 221 -1.93 5.26 -21.79
CA MET A 221 -2.27 4.07 -20.99
C MET A 221 -1.41 2.86 -21.40
N LEU A 222 -1.29 2.60 -22.70
CA LEU A 222 -0.46 1.51 -23.21
C LEU A 222 1.02 1.71 -22.86
N PHE A 223 1.52 2.94 -23.00
CA PHE A 223 2.87 3.30 -22.56
C PHE A 223 3.05 3.01 -21.05
N LEU A 224 2.12 3.42 -20.19
CA LEU A 224 2.19 3.17 -18.74
C LEU A 224 2.17 1.66 -18.43
N CYS A 225 1.36 0.87 -19.13
CA CYS A 225 1.34 -0.58 -18.96
C CYS A 225 2.71 -1.20 -19.27
N LEU A 226 3.32 -0.83 -20.40
CA LEU A 226 4.63 -1.33 -20.81
C LEU A 226 5.73 -0.85 -19.84
N PHE A 227 5.71 0.41 -19.48
CA PHE A 227 6.67 1.03 -18.56
C PHE A 227 6.61 0.40 -17.18
N ALA A 228 5.42 0.24 -16.59
CA ALA A 228 5.24 -0.40 -15.29
C ALA A 228 5.70 -1.87 -15.31
N THR A 229 5.40 -2.60 -16.39
CA THR A 229 5.85 -3.99 -16.56
C THR A 229 7.38 -4.06 -16.63
N TRP A 230 7.99 -3.20 -17.43
CA TRP A 230 9.45 -3.11 -17.56
C TRP A 230 10.11 -2.78 -16.21
N GLN A 231 9.58 -1.80 -15.49
CA GLN A 231 10.12 -1.43 -14.18
C GLN A 231 10.06 -2.56 -13.16
N GLN A 232 8.95 -3.28 -13.10
CA GLN A 232 8.79 -4.37 -12.14
C GLN A 232 9.71 -5.56 -12.48
N GLN A 233 9.93 -5.82 -13.76
CA GLN A 233 10.91 -6.82 -14.20
C GLN A 233 12.34 -6.40 -13.87
N SER A 234 12.71 -5.14 -14.16
CA SER A 234 14.04 -4.60 -13.89
C SER A 234 14.33 -4.44 -12.40
N GLY A 235 13.32 -4.14 -11.59
CA GLY A 235 13.43 -3.97 -10.13
C GLY A 235 13.36 -5.27 -9.34
N GLY A 236 13.33 -6.44 -10.00
CA GLY A 236 13.26 -7.74 -9.31
C GLY A 236 11.96 -7.99 -8.55
N ALA A 237 10.91 -7.19 -8.81
CA ALA A 237 9.61 -7.34 -8.16
C ALA A 237 8.76 -8.49 -8.73
N THR A 238 9.26 -9.15 -9.78
CA THR A 238 8.65 -10.36 -10.35
C THR A 238 9.25 -11.59 -9.67
N PHE A 239 8.49 -12.17 -8.74
CA PHE A 239 8.96 -13.36 -8.02
C PHE A 239 8.55 -14.64 -8.75
N ASP A 240 9.51 -15.32 -9.37
CA ASP A 240 9.34 -16.66 -9.94
C ASP A 240 9.05 -17.73 -8.90
N SER A 241 9.36 -17.47 -7.61
CA SER A 241 9.14 -18.42 -6.51
C SER A 241 7.66 -18.76 -6.26
N TYR A 242 6.73 -18.02 -6.87
CA TYR A 242 5.30 -18.31 -6.88
C TYR A 242 4.79 -18.45 -8.32
N ALA A 243 5.47 -19.25 -9.16
CA ALA A 243 5.06 -19.50 -10.54
C ALA A 243 3.63 -20.09 -10.59
N GLN A 244 2.62 -19.20 -10.53
CA GLN A 244 1.22 -19.58 -10.64
C GLN A 244 0.83 -19.74 -12.10
N THR A 245 0.11 -20.81 -12.41
CA THR A 245 -0.49 -20.99 -13.72
C THR A 245 -1.51 -19.89 -14.00
N LEU A 246 -1.82 -19.63 -15.28
CA LEU A 246 -2.85 -18.65 -15.65
C LEU A 246 -4.20 -18.94 -14.97
N VAL A 247 -4.57 -20.23 -14.86
CA VAL A 247 -5.81 -20.66 -14.20
C VAL A 247 -5.80 -20.26 -12.72
N GLN A 248 -4.71 -20.51 -12.03
CA GLN A 248 -4.54 -20.12 -10.61
C GLN A 248 -4.62 -18.61 -10.43
N ARG A 249 -4.02 -17.83 -11.33
CA ARG A 249 -4.10 -16.35 -11.29
C ARG A 249 -5.53 -15.86 -11.52
N LEU A 250 -6.26 -16.44 -12.46
CA LEU A 250 -7.66 -16.09 -12.71
C LEU A 250 -8.57 -16.47 -11.52
N GLN A 251 -8.35 -17.62 -10.89
CA GLN A 251 -9.07 -18.00 -9.66
C GLN A 251 -8.74 -17.04 -8.51
N GLY A 252 -7.47 -16.67 -8.33
CA GLY A 252 -7.05 -15.69 -7.35
C GLY A 252 -7.66 -14.30 -7.60
N ALA A 253 -7.69 -13.87 -8.85
CA ALA A 253 -8.30 -12.60 -9.25
C ALA A 253 -9.82 -12.56 -8.96
N ALA A 254 -10.53 -13.64 -9.27
CA ALA A 254 -11.95 -13.73 -8.97
C ALA A 254 -12.21 -13.77 -7.47
N ALA A 255 -11.37 -14.48 -6.70
CA ALA A 255 -11.46 -14.50 -5.24
C ALA A 255 -11.21 -13.11 -4.65
N ALA A 256 -10.14 -12.41 -5.09
CA ALA A 256 -9.80 -11.07 -4.64
C ALA A 256 -10.92 -10.07 -4.95
N PHE A 257 -11.47 -10.11 -6.17
CA PHE A 257 -12.61 -9.26 -6.56
C PHE A 257 -13.79 -9.43 -5.61
N GLY A 258 -14.19 -10.70 -5.35
CA GLY A 258 -15.29 -10.98 -4.44
C GLY A 258 -15.02 -10.52 -3.00
N ILE A 259 -13.78 -10.66 -2.52
CA ILE A 259 -13.36 -10.16 -1.21
C ILE A 259 -13.48 -8.63 -1.14
N TYR A 260 -13.06 -7.89 -2.17
CA TYR A 260 -13.21 -6.43 -2.20
C TYR A 260 -14.68 -5.99 -2.14
N VAL A 261 -15.57 -6.67 -2.88
CA VAL A 261 -17.01 -6.41 -2.81
C VAL A 261 -17.55 -6.74 -1.42
N ARG A 262 -17.19 -7.90 -0.88
CA ARG A 262 -17.60 -8.34 0.47
C ARG A 262 -17.15 -7.35 1.54
N ASN A 263 -15.89 -6.96 1.54
CA ASN A 263 -15.33 -6.02 2.52
C ASN A 263 -15.91 -4.61 2.38
N THR A 264 -16.37 -4.22 1.17
CA THR A 264 -17.10 -2.95 0.99
C THR A 264 -18.51 -3.02 1.59
N VAL A 265 -19.16 -4.17 1.62
CA VAL A 265 -20.50 -4.34 2.22
C VAL A 265 -20.41 -4.64 3.71
N TRP A 266 -19.42 -5.43 4.12
CA TRP A 266 -19.26 -5.92 5.49
C TRP A 266 -17.81 -5.90 5.93
N PRO A 267 -17.30 -4.76 6.45
CA PRO A 267 -15.87 -4.55 6.77
C PRO A 267 -15.49 -5.02 8.19
N ASP A 268 -15.67 -6.29 8.52
CA ASP A 268 -15.42 -6.86 9.85
C ASP A 268 -14.01 -7.47 10.02
N ALA A 269 -13.34 -7.81 8.92
CA ALA A 269 -12.08 -8.56 8.92
C ALA A 269 -11.03 -7.87 8.03
N LEU A 270 -10.67 -6.64 8.39
CA LEU A 270 -9.68 -5.82 7.67
C LEU A 270 -8.32 -5.96 8.33
N ALA A 271 -7.32 -6.40 7.55
CA ALA A 271 -5.95 -6.56 8.02
C ALA A 271 -4.95 -6.21 6.93
N ILE A 272 -3.75 -5.79 7.33
CA ILE A 272 -2.69 -5.48 6.39
C ILE A 272 -2.13 -6.77 5.76
N GLN A 273 -1.87 -6.71 4.46
CA GLN A 273 -1.12 -7.71 3.69
C GLN A 273 -1.54 -9.18 3.91
N CYS A 274 -2.65 -9.56 3.31
CA CYS A 274 -2.92 -10.98 3.10
C CYS A 274 -1.94 -11.54 2.08
N ILE A 275 -1.00 -12.38 2.54
CA ILE A 275 0.02 -13.01 1.70
C ILE A 275 -0.63 -13.97 0.70
N LYS A 276 -0.14 -13.98 -0.55
CA LYS A 276 -0.55 -14.98 -1.55
C LYS A 276 -0.24 -16.39 -1.03
N ARG A 277 -1.29 -17.14 -0.73
CA ARG A 277 -1.20 -18.57 -0.39
C ARG A 277 -1.90 -19.36 -1.48
N TRP A 278 -1.26 -20.38 -1.97
CA TRP A 278 -1.90 -21.29 -2.91
C TRP A 278 -1.80 -22.75 -2.41
N PRO A 279 -2.91 -23.49 -2.42
CA PRO A 279 -4.27 -23.05 -2.77
C PRO A 279 -4.81 -21.99 -1.82
N ALA A 280 -5.60 -21.04 -2.37
CA ALA A 280 -6.21 -19.99 -1.57
C ALA A 280 -7.15 -20.64 -0.52
N PRO A 281 -7.17 -20.12 0.73
CA PRO A 281 -8.02 -20.66 1.77
C PRO A 281 -9.49 -20.73 1.32
N PRO A 282 -10.21 -21.85 1.51
CA PRO A 282 -11.60 -22.02 1.05
C PRO A 282 -12.54 -20.93 1.57
N ARG A 283 -12.29 -20.41 2.79
CA ARG A 283 -13.04 -19.30 3.41
C ARG A 283 -13.02 -18.00 2.58
N PHE A 284 -12.00 -17.78 1.74
CA PHE A 284 -11.90 -16.64 0.84
C PHE A 284 -12.25 -17.00 -0.60
N LEU A 285 -11.80 -18.16 -1.06
CA LEU A 285 -11.94 -18.56 -2.45
C LEU A 285 -13.42 -18.78 -2.83
N LEU A 286 -14.16 -19.56 -2.06
CA LEU A 286 -15.54 -19.91 -2.40
C LEU A 286 -16.48 -18.69 -2.39
N PRO A 287 -16.55 -17.87 -1.32
CA PRO A 287 -17.38 -16.67 -1.34
C PRO A 287 -16.95 -15.69 -2.44
N GLY A 288 -15.63 -15.53 -2.65
CA GLY A 288 -15.10 -14.67 -3.69
C GLY A 288 -15.53 -15.07 -5.09
N LEU A 289 -15.45 -16.36 -5.42
CA LEU A 289 -15.90 -16.89 -6.71
C LEU A 289 -17.40 -16.71 -6.91
N VAL A 290 -18.21 -16.99 -5.87
CA VAL A 290 -19.67 -16.82 -5.93
C VAL A 290 -20.03 -15.35 -6.18
N ILE A 291 -19.46 -14.41 -5.40
CA ILE A 291 -19.72 -12.98 -5.55
C ILE A 291 -19.30 -12.51 -6.95
N SER A 292 -18.12 -12.90 -7.42
CA SER A 292 -17.64 -12.55 -8.76
C SER A 292 -18.53 -13.12 -9.86
N GLY A 293 -18.99 -14.37 -9.71
CA GLY A 293 -19.93 -15.00 -10.64
C GLY A 293 -21.26 -14.25 -10.71
N VAL A 294 -21.85 -13.91 -9.56
CA VAL A 294 -23.09 -13.11 -9.49
C VAL A 294 -22.89 -11.74 -10.12
N TRP A 295 -21.75 -11.08 -9.83
CA TRP A 295 -21.41 -9.77 -10.41
C TRP A 295 -21.35 -9.81 -11.94
N MET A 296 -20.61 -10.77 -12.48
CA MET A 296 -20.48 -10.95 -13.92
C MET A 296 -21.83 -11.32 -14.57
N PHE A 297 -22.63 -12.17 -13.92
CA PHE A 297 -23.97 -12.51 -14.38
C PHE A 297 -24.87 -11.26 -14.47
N VAL A 298 -24.90 -10.42 -13.44
CA VAL A 298 -25.71 -9.20 -13.44
C VAL A 298 -25.25 -8.24 -14.54
N LEU A 299 -23.94 -8.03 -14.71
CA LEU A 299 -23.41 -7.22 -15.81
C LEU A 299 -23.79 -7.79 -17.18
N ALA A 300 -23.59 -9.08 -17.40
CA ALA A 300 -23.95 -9.76 -18.65
C ALA A 300 -25.45 -9.66 -18.96
N ARG A 301 -26.31 -9.88 -17.96
CA ARG A 301 -27.77 -9.72 -18.09
C ARG A 301 -28.15 -8.29 -18.47
N LYS A 302 -27.49 -7.27 -17.88
CA LYS A 302 -27.70 -5.86 -18.21
C LYS A 302 -27.31 -5.55 -19.65
N VAL A 303 -26.16 -6.03 -20.09
CA VAL A 303 -25.68 -5.90 -21.47
C VAL A 303 -26.65 -6.61 -22.44
N TRP A 304 -27.03 -7.84 -22.10
CA TRP A 304 -27.98 -8.63 -22.91
C TRP A 304 -29.34 -7.92 -23.10
N SER A 305 -29.96 -7.49 -21.99
CA SER A 305 -31.24 -6.79 -22.04
C SER A 305 -31.20 -5.50 -22.87
N TYR A 306 -30.07 -4.78 -22.80
CA TYR A 306 -29.86 -3.58 -23.62
C TYR A 306 -29.78 -3.95 -25.12
N TRP A 307 -29.09 -5.01 -25.48
CA TRP A 307 -28.99 -5.48 -26.86
C TRP A 307 -30.33 -5.97 -27.43
N GLU A 308 -31.14 -6.64 -26.61
CA GLU A 308 -32.50 -7.07 -27.02
C GLU A 308 -33.38 -5.87 -27.35
N VAL A 309 -33.42 -4.85 -26.46
CA VAL A 309 -34.16 -3.61 -26.68
C VAL A 309 -33.68 -2.90 -27.95
N ARG A 310 -32.35 -2.82 -28.14
CA ARG A 310 -31.77 -2.16 -29.32
C ARG A 310 -32.10 -2.89 -30.61
N ARG A 311 -32.04 -4.21 -30.65
CA ARG A 311 -32.42 -5.00 -31.84
C ARG A 311 -33.86 -4.71 -32.26
N SER A 312 -34.76 -4.56 -31.30
CA SER A 312 -36.17 -4.25 -31.59
C SER A 312 -36.37 -2.82 -32.11
N VAL A 313 -35.51 -1.86 -31.75
CA VAL A 313 -35.59 -0.44 -32.20
C VAL A 313 -34.87 -0.24 -33.53
N VAL A 314 -33.69 -0.83 -33.75
CA VAL A 314 -32.88 -0.65 -34.99
C VAL A 314 -33.56 -1.24 -36.24
N CYS A 315 -34.49 -2.19 -36.06
CA CYS A 315 -35.33 -2.63 -37.19
C CYS A 315 -36.27 -1.53 -37.73
N ARG A 316 -36.44 -0.40 -37.03
CA ARG A 316 -37.36 0.68 -37.43
C ARG A 316 -36.74 1.87 -38.17
N ASP A 317 -35.45 2.21 -37.97
CA ASP A 317 -34.86 3.42 -38.54
C ASP A 317 -33.46 3.20 -39.14
N ARG A 318 -33.37 2.70 -40.39
CA ARG A 318 -32.10 2.61 -41.15
C ARG A 318 -31.76 3.89 -41.93
N ALA A 319 -32.37 5.03 -41.71
CA ALA A 319 -32.33 6.17 -42.64
C ALA A 319 -31.35 7.31 -42.28
N GLN A 320 -30.65 7.32 -41.18
CA GLN A 320 -29.65 8.37 -40.87
C GLN A 320 -28.36 7.81 -40.26
N ALA A 321 -27.44 7.38 -41.12
CA ALA A 321 -26.06 7.06 -40.75
C ALA A 321 -25.29 8.38 -40.54
N SER A 322 -25.34 8.94 -39.34
CA SER A 322 -24.34 9.89 -38.90
C SER A 322 -23.23 9.10 -38.15
N TRP A 323 -21.95 9.50 -38.29
CA TRP A 323 -20.77 8.94 -37.65
C TRP A 323 -20.76 9.04 -36.10
N ARG A 324 -21.93 9.09 -35.49
CA ARG A 324 -22.17 9.12 -34.06
C ARG A 324 -22.48 7.71 -33.60
N TYR A 325 -21.48 7.03 -33.05
CA TYR A 325 -21.67 5.75 -32.39
C TYR A 325 -22.48 5.99 -31.11
N GLU A 326 -23.75 5.60 -31.09
CA GLU A 326 -24.46 5.40 -29.83
C GLU A 326 -23.78 4.28 -29.04
N PHE A 327 -23.53 4.54 -27.77
CA PHE A 327 -22.82 3.59 -26.91
C PHE A 327 -23.66 2.31 -26.73
N PRO A 328 -23.09 1.12 -27.00
CA PRO A 328 -23.86 -0.13 -27.07
C PRO A 328 -24.11 -0.80 -25.72
N PHE A 329 -24.00 -0.09 -24.60
CA PHE A 329 -24.14 -0.66 -23.27
C PHE A 329 -25.18 0.06 -22.43
N PRO A 330 -25.73 -0.60 -21.36
CA PRO A 330 -26.64 0.04 -20.42
C PRO A 330 -26.02 1.29 -19.77
N THR A 331 -26.83 2.33 -19.61
CA THR A 331 -26.43 3.62 -19.04
C THR A 331 -27.20 3.92 -17.76
N ASP A 332 -27.61 2.91 -17.01
CA ASP A 332 -28.21 3.10 -15.68
C ASP A 332 -27.14 3.14 -14.57
N LEU A 333 -27.50 3.72 -13.43
CA LEU A 333 -26.56 3.85 -12.29
C LEU A 333 -26.04 2.51 -11.81
N LEU A 334 -26.84 1.44 -11.89
CA LEU A 334 -26.41 0.11 -11.49
C LEU A 334 -25.26 -0.38 -12.37
N PHE A 335 -25.44 -0.29 -13.69
CA PHE A 335 -24.38 -0.69 -14.63
C PHE A 335 -23.11 0.16 -14.44
N VAL A 336 -23.27 1.48 -14.39
CA VAL A 336 -22.13 2.41 -14.27
C VAL A 336 -21.36 2.19 -12.98
N GLY A 337 -22.03 2.05 -11.84
CA GLY A 337 -21.37 1.78 -10.56
C GLY A 337 -20.64 0.44 -10.52
N MET A 338 -21.28 -0.61 -11.04
CA MET A 338 -20.65 -1.94 -11.14
C MET A 338 -19.47 -1.96 -12.12
N ALA A 339 -19.63 -1.33 -13.28
CA ALA A 339 -18.56 -1.26 -14.29
C ALA A 339 -17.39 -0.38 -13.80
N TRP A 340 -17.68 0.74 -13.11
CA TRP A 340 -16.64 1.56 -12.47
C TRP A 340 -15.78 0.73 -11.51
N PHE A 341 -16.43 -0.01 -10.60
CA PHE A 341 -15.72 -0.85 -9.64
C PHE A 341 -14.84 -1.88 -10.34
N ALA A 342 -15.39 -2.62 -11.31
CA ALA A 342 -14.67 -3.67 -12.03
C ALA A 342 -13.48 -3.10 -12.83
N VAL A 343 -13.66 -1.99 -13.54
CA VAL A 343 -12.60 -1.33 -14.33
C VAL A 343 -11.49 -0.81 -13.42
N ALA A 344 -11.86 -0.09 -12.35
CA ALA A 344 -10.88 0.54 -11.49
C ALA A 344 -10.07 -0.46 -10.65
N VAL A 345 -10.64 -1.64 -10.31
CA VAL A 345 -9.92 -2.68 -9.55
C VAL A 345 -9.10 -3.62 -10.44
N ALA A 346 -9.38 -3.68 -11.74
CA ALA A 346 -8.79 -4.66 -12.66
C ALA A 346 -7.26 -4.75 -12.62
N PRO A 347 -6.48 -3.64 -12.60
CA PRO A 347 -5.02 -3.70 -12.52
C PRO A 347 -4.50 -4.35 -11.23
N MET A 348 -5.32 -4.36 -10.15
CA MET A 348 -4.94 -4.82 -8.82
C MET A 348 -5.39 -6.25 -8.51
N LEU A 349 -6.00 -6.95 -9.48
CA LEU A 349 -6.50 -8.31 -9.28
C LEU A 349 -5.41 -9.40 -9.35
N GLY A 350 -4.14 -9.03 -9.61
CA GLY A 350 -3.03 -9.98 -9.63
C GLY A 350 -3.03 -10.95 -10.82
N ILE A 351 -3.76 -10.62 -11.91
CA ILE A 351 -3.69 -11.38 -13.18
C ILE A 351 -2.27 -11.27 -13.76
N ALA A 352 -1.68 -10.08 -13.72
CA ALA A 352 -0.25 -9.90 -13.86
C ALA A 352 0.41 -10.19 -12.50
N ASN A 353 1.43 -11.05 -12.47
CA ASN A 353 2.01 -11.55 -11.21
C ASN A 353 2.99 -10.53 -10.61
N PHE A 354 2.45 -9.47 -9.99
CA PHE A 354 3.23 -8.43 -9.33
C PHE A 354 3.03 -8.49 -7.81
N GLY A 355 4.13 -8.50 -7.04
CA GLY A 355 4.14 -8.42 -5.58
C GLY A 355 3.60 -9.66 -4.85
N TYR A 356 3.70 -9.60 -3.52
CA TYR A 356 3.36 -10.72 -2.61
C TYR A 356 1.89 -10.76 -2.17
N HIS A 357 1.13 -9.70 -2.45
CA HIS A 357 -0.23 -9.57 -1.91
C HIS A 357 -1.23 -10.39 -2.71
N ALA A 358 -2.08 -11.14 -2.02
CA ALA A 358 -3.26 -11.75 -2.62
C ALA A 358 -4.33 -10.68 -2.88
N PHE A 359 -4.54 -9.82 -1.89
CA PHE A 359 -5.40 -8.65 -1.92
C PHE A 359 -4.93 -7.64 -0.86
N ALA A 360 -5.33 -6.37 -1.00
CA ALA A 360 -5.05 -5.32 -0.03
C ALA A 360 -6.21 -4.32 -0.03
N ASP A 361 -6.62 -3.87 1.16
CA ASP A 361 -7.80 -3.01 1.30
C ASP A 361 -7.63 -1.67 0.55
N ARG A 362 -6.39 -1.15 0.47
CA ARG A 362 -6.03 0.06 -0.30
C ARG A 362 -6.39 0.00 -1.78
N PHE A 363 -6.47 -1.19 -2.36
CA PHE A 363 -6.84 -1.35 -3.77
C PHE A 363 -8.31 -1.05 -4.05
N THR A 364 -9.14 -0.89 -3.02
CA THR A 364 -10.54 -0.48 -3.14
C THR A 364 -10.72 1.04 -3.14
N TYR A 365 -9.66 1.84 -3.01
CA TYR A 365 -9.76 3.30 -2.83
C TYR A 365 -10.49 3.98 -3.98
N ILE A 366 -10.09 3.75 -5.21
CA ILE A 366 -10.75 4.26 -6.43
C ILE A 366 -12.03 3.46 -6.75
N PRO A 367 -12.01 2.12 -6.75
CA PRO A 367 -13.17 1.30 -7.13
C PRO A 367 -14.42 1.54 -6.29
N ALA A 368 -14.27 1.72 -4.98
CA ALA A 368 -15.41 1.84 -4.07
C ALA A 368 -16.32 3.05 -4.31
N VAL A 369 -15.89 4.06 -5.07
CA VAL A 369 -16.75 5.18 -5.49
C VAL A 369 -17.98 4.66 -6.22
N GLY A 370 -17.82 3.69 -7.12
CA GLY A 370 -18.93 3.07 -7.85
C GLY A 370 -19.95 2.38 -6.93
N LEU A 371 -19.46 1.60 -5.94
CA LEU A 371 -20.34 0.93 -4.98
C LEU A 371 -21.04 1.90 -4.03
N SER A 372 -20.33 2.93 -3.58
CA SER A 372 -20.90 3.95 -2.72
C SER A 372 -22.01 4.73 -3.41
N LEU A 373 -21.85 5.01 -4.72
CA LEU A 373 -22.90 5.62 -5.53
C LEU A 373 -24.15 4.73 -5.60
N LEU A 374 -23.99 3.42 -5.80
CA LEU A 374 -25.13 2.48 -5.82
C LEU A 374 -25.85 2.44 -4.48
N ALA A 375 -25.13 2.32 -3.37
CA ALA A 375 -25.70 2.31 -2.04
C ALA A 375 -26.47 3.62 -1.76
N ALA A 376 -25.90 4.77 -2.12
CA ALA A 376 -26.53 6.06 -1.94
C ALA A 376 -27.82 6.20 -2.79
N ASP A 377 -27.83 5.74 -4.05
CA ASP A 377 -29.03 5.76 -4.89
C ASP A 377 -30.16 4.90 -4.30
N VAL A 378 -29.83 3.72 -3.78
CA VAL A 378 -30.78 2.85 -3.07
C VAL A 378 -31.38 3.57 -1.86
N LEU A 379 -30.55 4.18 -1.01
CA LEU A 379 -30.97 4.91 0.18
C LEU A 379 -31.84 6.13 -0.17
N CYS A 380 -31.54 6.85 -1.25
CA CYS A 380 -32.35 7.99 -1.71
C CYS A 380 -33.74 7.61 -2.20
N ARG A 381 -33.92 6.40 -2.71
CA ARG A 381 -35.22 5.87 -3.16
C ARG A 381 -36.01 5.21 -2.03
N ALA A 382 -35.36 4.87 -0.95
CA ALA A 382 -35.92 4.13 0.17
C ALA A 382 -36.94 4.96 0.98
N SER A 383 -37.71 4.31 1.84
CA SER A 383 -38.62 4.94 2.80
C SER A 383 -37.86 5.77 3.85
N SER A 384 -38.57 6.61 4.60
CA SER A 384 -37.97 7.40 5.69
C SER A 384 -37.30 6.52 6.77
N LEU A 385 -37.89 5.38 7.09
CA LEU A 385 -37.35 4.43 8.06
C LEU A 385 -36.03 3.82 7.59
N VAL A 386 -35.96 3.37 6.33
CA VAL A 386 -34.72 2.83 5.73
C VAL A 386 -33.64 3.91 5.63
N ARG A 387 -34.01 5.15 5.34
CA ARG A 387 -33.06 6.28 5.35
C ARG A 387 -32.51 6.58 6.74
N ALA A 388 -33.35 6.52 7.77
CA ALA A 388 -32.90 6.64 9.15
C ALA A 388 -31.91 5.52 9.52
N GLY A 389 -32.20 4.28 9.13
CA GLY A 389 -31.25 3.16 9.23
C GLY A 389 -29.93 3.43 8.48
N GLY A 390 -29.99 4.05 7.30
CA GLY A 390 -28.80 4.45 6.54
C GLY A 390 -27.90 5.47 7.27
N VAL A 391 -28.49 6.39 8.04
CA VAL A 391 -27.71 7.31 8.90
C VAL A 391 -27.02 6.55 10.03
N VAL A 392 -27.71 5.59 10.63
CA VAL A 392 -27.10 4.72 11.68
C VAL A 392 -25.92 3.95 11.09
N VAL A 393 -26.05 3.41 9.88
CA VAL A 393 -24.94 2.73 9.16
C VAL A 393 -23.78 3.69 8.92
N LEU A 394 -24.01 4.93 8.49
CA LEU A 394 -22.95 5.93 8.32
C LEU A 394 -22.20 6.21 9.63
N VAL A 395 -22.91 6.37 10.73
CA VAL A 395 -22.30 6.57 12.05
C VAL A 395 -21.48 5.33 12.45
N ALA A 396 -22.05 4.14 12.27
CA ALA A 396 -21.37 2.88 12.57
C ALA A 396 -20.09 2.70 11.73
N LEU A 397 -20.11 3.04 10.44
CA LEU A 397 -18.93 3.02 9.58
C LEU A 397 -17.87 4.02 10.06
N GLY A 398 -18.27 5.24 10.44
CA GLY A 398 -17.34 6.24 11.00
C GLY A 398 -16.66 5.76 12.30
N LEU A 399 -17.42 5.14 13.20
CA LEU A 399 -16.89 4.53 14.44
C LEU A 399 -15.99 3.33 14.14
N ALA A 400 -16.37 2.49 13.19
CA ALA A 400 -15.55 1.38 12.74
C ALA A 400 -14.23 1.87 12.11
N THR A 401 -14.25 2.95 11.34
CA THR A 401 -13.06 3.60 10.78
C THR A 401 -12.17 4.15 11.88
N TRP A 402 -12.74 4.83 12.87
CA TRP A 402 -11.98 5.30 14.02
C TRP A 402 -11.31 4.14 14.78
N ARG A 403 -12.03 3.03 14.98
CA ARG A 403 -11.46 1.81 15.60
C ARG A 403 -10.36 1.23 14.71
N GLN A 404 -10.62 1.06 13.42
CA GLN A 404 -9.67 0.49 12.45
C GLN A 404 -8.39 1.33 12.36
N THR A 405 -8.50 2.67 12.39
CA THR A 405 -7.35 3.58 12.47
C THR A 405 -6.48 3.25 13.68
N GLY A 406 -7.09 2.85 14.80
CA GLY A 406 -6.37 2.50 16.04
C GLY A 406 -5.40 1.34 15.91
N PHE A 407 -5.67 0.40 15.01
CA PHE A 407 -4.77 -0.73 14.78
C PHE A 407 -3.46 -0.33 14.09
N TRP A 408 -3.41 0.87 13.48
CA TRP A 408 -2.23 1.40 12.80
C TRP A 408 -1.29 2.21 13.72
N PHE A 409 -1.50 2.15 15.03
CA PHE A 409 -0.72 2.93 15.98
C PHE A 409 0.77 2.57 15.99
N ASP A 410 1.09 1.27 16.00
CA ASP A 410 2.45 0.73 15.93
C ASP A 410 2.45 -0.69 15.33
N ASP A 411 3.63 -1.23 15.08
CA ASP A 411 3.82 -2.56 14.53
C ASP A 411 3.18 -3.65 15.39
N LYS A 412 3.31 -3.56 16.71
CA LYS A 412 2.74 -4.56 17.64
C LYS A 412 1.23 -4.62 17.48
N THR A 413 0.57 -3.49 17.56
CA THR A 413 -0.89 -3.40 17.50
C THR A 413 -1.40 -3.87 16.13
N LEU A 414 -0.74 -3.42 15.05
CA LEU A 414 -1.10 -3.75 13.68
C LEU A 414 -0.96 -5.24 13.38
N PHE A 415 0.20 -5.82 13.71
CA PHE A 415 0.47 -7.21 13.34
C PHE A 415 -0.15 -8.22 14.30
N THR A 416 -0.39 -7.87 15.57
CA THR A 416 -1.24 -8.68 16.47
C THR A 416 -2.66 -8.77 15.91
N HIS A 417 -3.26 -7.63 15.53
CA HIS A 417 -4.57 -7.62 14.86
C HIS A 417 -4.55 -8.41 13.54
N THR A 418 -3.46 -8.33 12.78
CA THR A 418 -3.32 -9.11 11.55
C THR A 418 -3.35 -10.62 11.81
N LEU A 419 -2.71 -11.11 12.87
CA LEU A 419 -2.79 -12.53 13.26
C LEU A 419 -4.19 -12.93 13.71
N GLU A 420 -4.91 -12.06 14.43
CA GLU A 420 -6.31 -12.30 14.82
C GLU A 420 -7.21 -12.50 13.60
N VAL A 421 -7.02 -11.70 12.55
CA VAL A 421 -7.85 -11.73 11.33
C VAL A 421 -7.42 -12.81 10.34
N ASP A 422 -6.13 -12.88 10.02
CA ASP A 422 -5.60 -13.78 8.97
C ASP A 422 -5.11 -15.14 9.52
N GLY A 423 -4.89 -15.22 10.84
CA GLY A 423 -4.50 -16.41 11.58
C GLY A 423 -2.99 -16.66 11.62
N GLU A 424 -2.60 -17.65 12.44
CA GLU A 424 -1.21 -18.02 12.79
C GLU A 424 -0.30 -18.38 11.59
N ARG A 425 -0.84 -18.52 10.40
CA ARG A 425 -0.04 -18.79 9.19
C ARG A 425 0.44 -17.52 8.49
N ASN A 426 0.18 -16.34 9.05
CA ASN A 426 0.71 -15.10 8.49
C ASN A 426 2.17 -14.90 8.93
N VAL A 427 3.08 -15.44 8.12
CA VAL A 427 4.51 -15.45 8.39
C VAL A 427 5.10 -14.04 8.49
N LEU A 428 4.59 -13.10 7.69
CA LEU A 428 5.04 -11.71 7.74
C LEU A 428 4.71 -11.06 9.09
N ALA A 429 3.51 -11.30 9.61
CA ALA A 429 3.12 -10.77 10.90
C ALA A 429 4.01 -11.30 12.03
N HIS A 430 4.29 -12.61 12.03
CA HIS A 430 5.25 -13.21 12.97
C HIS A 430 6.64 -12.60 12.83
N ALA A 431 7.14 -12.41 11.61
CA ALA A 431 8.48 -11.83 11.37
C ALA A 431 8.59 -10.39 11.92
N VAL A 432 7.57 -9.56 11.69
CA VAL A 432 7.56 -8.19 12.21
C VAL A 432 7.42 -8.17 13.72
N LEU A 433 6.56 -9.01 14.31
CA LEU A 433 6.40 -9.11 15.76
C LEU A 433 7.67 -9.63 16.44
N ALA A 434 8.36 -10.62 15.85
CA ALA A 434 9.63 -11.11 16.35
C ALA A 434 10.66 -9.97 16.44
N ASN A 435 10.79 -9.21 15.34
CA ASN A 435 11.70 -8.07 15.32
C ASN A 435 11.26 -6.98 16.32
N TRP A 436 9.97 -6.70 16.42
CA TRP A 436 9.44 -5.72 17.37
C TRP A 436 9.73 -6.12 18.83
N HIS A 437 9.51 -7.39 19.21
CA HIS A 437 9.80 -7.88 20.56
C HIS A 437 11.30 -7.81 20.87
N PHE A 438 12.14 -8.10 19.90
CA PHE A 438 13.59 -8.00 20.07
C PHE A 438 14.05 -6.55 20.21
N GLU A 439 13.69 -5.68 19.26
CA GLU A 439 14.27 -4.33 19.16
C GLU A 439 13.68 -3.34 20.15
N PHE A 440 12.37 -3.41 20.45
CA PHE A 440 11.69 -2.41 21.26
C PHE A 440 11.57 -2.76 22.73
N THR A 441 11.28 -4.01 23.04
CA THR A 441 11.05 -4.46 24.42
C THR A 441 12.16 -5.34 24.98
N HIS A 442 12.97 -5.92 24.11
CA HIS A 442 13.95 -6.95 24.44
C HIS A 442 13.33 -8.14 25.18
N ASP A 443 12.08 -8.48 24.79
CA ASP A 443 11.38 -9.66 25.28
C ASP A 443 11.81 -10.87 24.45
N LEU A 444 12.96 -11.45 24.81
CA LEU A 444 13.57 -12.57 24.08
C LEU A 444 12.64 -13.79 24.00
N PRO A 445 11.93 -14.20 25.07
CA PRO A 445 10.98 -15.31 24.99
C PRO A 445 9.89 -15.10 23.95
N SER A 446 9.31 -13.90 23.87
CA SER A 446 8.30 -13.58 22.86
C SER A 446 8.90 -13.50 21.45
N ALA A 447 10.05 -12.84 21.28
CA ALA A 447 10.76 -12.77 20.02
C ALA A 447 11.07 -14.16 19.47
N LEU A 448 11.58 -15.07 20.31
CA LEU A 448 11.92 -16.44 19.88
C LEU A 448 10.69 -17.25 19.49
N ARG A 449 9.55 -17.12 20.21
CA ARG A 449 8.29 -17.79 19.79
C ARG A 449 7.86 -17.37 18.41
N GLU A 450 7.95 -16.07 18.12
CA GLU A 450 7.59 -15.52 16.82
C GLU A 450 8.56 -15.99 15.73
N PHE A 451 9.88 -15.95 15.95
CA PHE A 451 10.88 -16.48 15.02
C PHE A 451 10.69 -17.96 14.73
N GLU A 452 10.38 -18.77 15.74
CA GLU A 452 10.08 -20.20 15.58
C GLU A 452 8.81 -20.44 14.76
N SER A 453 7.82 -19.54 14.88
CA SER A 453 6.62 -19.59 14.03
C SER A 453 6.97 -19.30 12.56
N VAL A 454 7.81 -18.30 12.30
CA VAL A 454 8.33 -18.02 10.95
C VAL A 454 9.08 -19.24 10.41
N GLU A 455 9.97 -19.80 11.20
CA GLU A 455 10.79 -20.97 10.78
C GLU A 455 9.95 -22.19 10.41
N ARG A 456 8.83 -22.42 11.12
CA ARG A 456 7.92 -23.55 10.87
C ARG A 456 7.11 -23.39 9.60
N HIS A 457 6.68 -22.15 9.28
CA HIS A 457 5.73 -21.91 8.20
C HIS A 457 6.40 -21.54 6.88
N ASP A 458 7.40 -20.65 6.90
CA ASP A 458 8.17 -20.29 5.70
C ASP A 458 9.52 -19.67 6.07
N PHE A 459 10.56 -20.49 6.00
CA PHE A 459 11.93 -20.09 6.33
C PHE A 459 12.46 -18.90 5.51
N ARG A 460 11.92 -18.64 4.32
CA ARG A 460 12.35 -17.54 3.44
C ARG A 460 12.19 -16.16 4.08
N TYR A 461 11.15 -15.98 4.88
CA TYR A 461 10.92 -14.73 5.62
C TYR A 461 11.90 -14.51 6.76
N LEU A 462 12.57 -15.57 7.20
CA LEU A 462 13.59 -15.50 8.24
C LEU A 462 14.95 -15.04 7.70
N LEU A 463 15.21 -15.16 6.39
CA LEU A 463 16.52 -14.90 5.82
C LEU A 463 17.06 -13.50 6.12
N SER A 464 16.23 -12.46 6.02
CA SER A 464 16.60 -11.07 6.29
C SER A 464 16.67 -10.73 7.79
N LEU A 465 16.18 -11.59 8.67
CA LEU A 465 16.13 -11.43 10.12
C LEU A 465 16.95 -12.49 10.86
N TYR A 466 17.74 -13.26 10.11
CA TYR A 466 18.42 -14.44 10.65
C TYR A 466 19.49 -14.08 11.68
N ASP A 467 20.19 -12.98 11.48
CA ASP A 467 21.15 -12.42 12.43
C ASP A 467 20.48 -12.06 13.76
N ILE A 468 19.33 -11.40 13.71
CA ILE A 468 18.55 -11.05 14.90
C ILE A 468 18.07 -12.31 15.62
N TYR A 469 17.62 -13.32 14.87
CA TYR A 469 17.22 -14.60 15.47
C TYR A 469 18.38 -15.30 16.20
N VAL A 470 19.57 -15.33 15.59
CA VAL A 470 20.76 -15.91 16.24
C VAL A 470 21.16 -15.10 17.48
N ILE A 471 21.11 -13.76 17.42
CA ILE A 471 21.38 -12.91 18.58
C ILE A 471 20.40 -13.21 19.71
N ALA A 472 19.11 -13.33 19.40
CA ALA A 472 18.10 -13.65 20.40
C ALA A 472 18.33 -15.03 21.05
N LEU A 473 18.77 -16.04 20.29
CA LEU A 473 19.14 -17.35 20.82
C LEU A 473 20.35 -17.25 21.77
N CYS A 474 21.41 -16.55 21.36
CA CYS A 474 22.60 -16.35 22.18
C CYS A 474 22.25 -15.61 23.50
N GLU A 475 21.50 -14.54 23.41
CA GLU A 475 21.15 -13.71 24.58
C GLU A 475 20.15 -14.39 25.52
N SER A 476 19.40 -15.39 25.04
CA SER A 476 18.50 -16.20 25.85
C SER A 476 19.16 -17.44 26.48
N GLY A 477 20.45 -17.67 26.24
CA GLY A 477 21.18 -18.87 26.72
C GLY A 477 20.89 -20.13 25.89
N ARG A 478 20.38 -19.98 24.65
CA ARG A 478 20.08 -21.08 23.73
C ARG A 478 21.13 -21.21 22.61
N GLU A 479 22.38 -20.80 22.86
CA GLU A 479 23.49 -20.83 21.92
C GLU A 479 23.78 -22.23 21.37
N GLY A 480 23.48 -23.30 22.12
CA GLY A 480 23.62 -24.68 21.65
C GLY A 480 22.81 -25.02 20.40
N GLU A 481 21.75 -24.25 20.11
CA GLU A 481 20.91 -24.41 18.92
C GLU A 481 21.49 -23.74 17.66
N VAL A 482 22.36 -22.73 17.85
CA VAL A 482 22.84 -21.85 16.76
C VAL A 482 23.48 -22.62 15.64
N ALA A 483 24.39 -23.59 15.96
CA ALA A 483 25.05 -24.41 14.94
C ALA A 483 24.07 -25.18 14.05
N THR A 484 22.97 -25.67 14.63
CA THR A 484 21.92 -26.38 13.88
C THR A 484 21.12 -25.41 12.99
N LYS A 485 20.79 -24.24 13.52
CA LYS A 485 20.10 -23.21 12.76
C LYS A 485 20.96 -22.70 11.60
N MET A 486 22.27 -22.48 11.81
CA MET A 486 23.20 -22.06 10.76
C MET A 486 23.35 -23.11 9.65
N ARG A 487 23.40 -24.40 9.98
CA ARG A 487 23.36 -25.46 8.95
C ARG A 487 22.10 -25.41 8.10
N LYS A 488 20.95 -25.17 8.72
CA LYS A 488 19.68 -25.04 8.02
C LYS A 488 19.65 -23.83 7.07
N PHE A 489 20.12 -22.67 7.54
CA PHE A 489 20.26 -21.46 6.73
C PHE A 489 21.16 -21.70 5.51
N HIS A 490 22.34 -22.25 5.73
CA HIS A 490 23.28 -22.57 4.66
C HIS A 490 22.72 -23.60 3.66
N GLY A 491 22.04 -24.64 4.17
CA GLY A 491 21.33 -25.60 3.32
C GLY A 491 20.27 -24.95 2.43
N PHE A 492 19.54 -23.97 2.99
CA PHE A 492 18.57 -23.20 2.21
C PHE A 492 19.23 -22.35 1.12
N LEU A 493 20.33 -21.64 1.43
CA LEU A 493 21.08 -20.86 0.43
C LEU A 493 21.53 -21.73 -0.75
N LYS A 494 22.10 -22.92 -0.43
CA LYS A 494 22.51 -23.88 -1.47
C LYS A 494 21.36 -24.35 -2.35
N ALA A 495 20.21 -24.61 -1.76
CA ALA A 495 19.02 -25.04 -2.49
C ALA A 495 18.41 -23.92 -3.36
N ALA A 496 18.46 -22.67 -2.88
CA ALA A 496 17.85 -21.52 -3.55
C ALA A 496 18.73 -20.94 -4.67
N TYR A 497 20.04 -20.89 -4.48
CA TYR A 497 20.99 -20.21 -5.39
C TYR A 497 21.97 -21.16 -6.10
N GLY A 498 22.02 -22.43 -5.70
CA GLY A 498 22.99 -23.40 -6.21
C GLY A 498 24.34 -23.35 -5.50
N MET A 499 25.11 -24.44 -5.61
CA MET A 499 26.40 -24.60 -4.91
C MET A 499 27.45 -23.61 -5.42
N GLU A 500 27.54 -23.39 -6.73
CA GLU A 500 28.56 -22.52 -7.33
C GLU A 500 28.39 -21.07 -6.91
N ALA A 501 27.15 -20.55 -6.95
CA ALA A 501 26.84 -19.17 -6.53
C ALA A 501 27.17 -18.93 -5.06
N VAL A 502 26.87 -19.92 -4.18
CA VAL A 502 27.21 -19.85 -2.75
C VAL A 502 28.72 -19.91 -2.54
N GLN A 503 29.43 -20.76 -3.28
CA GLN A 503 30.91 -20.81 -3.23
C GLN A 503 31.52 -19.49 -3.73
N GLY A 504 31.05 -18.94 -4.83
CA GLY A 504 31.45 -17.62 -5.34
C GLY A 504 31.24 -16.49 -4.34
N MET A 505 30.11 -16.51 -3.63
CA MET A 505 29.81 -15.56 -2.54
C MET A 505 30.90 -15.58 -1.46
N TYR A 506 31.31 -16.79 -0.99
CA TYR A 506 32.37 -16.92 0.02
C TYR A 506 33.77 -16.59 -0.51
N ALA A 507 33.98 -16.73 -1.81
CA ALA A 507 35.22 -16.35 -2.48
C ALA A 507 35.29 -14.85 -2.84
N GLY A 508 34.22 -14.07 -2.62
CA GLY A 508 34.17 -12.67 -2.97
C GLY A 508 34.03 -12.40 -4.48
N ASP A 509 33.44 -13.34 -5.22
CA ASP A 509 33.24 -13.21 -6.67
C ASP A 509 32.39 -11.98 -7.01
N PRO A 510 32.91 -11.04 -7.84
CA PRO A 510 32.15 -9.88 -8.32
C PRO A 510 30.82 -10.24 -9.02
N GLY A 511 30.75 -11.41 -9.66
CA GLY A 511 29.55 -11.93 -10.32
C GLY A 511 28.45 -12.44 -9.38
N THR A 512 28.68 -12.48 -8.08
CA THR A 512 27.69 -12.90 -7.08
C THR A 512 26.46 -12.00 -7.13
N PRO A 513 25.23 -12.54 -7.21
CA PRO A 513 24.00 -11.76 -7.15
C PRO A 513 23.92 -10.87 -5.92
N GLU A 514 23.42 -9.64 -6.04
CA GLU A 514 23.35 -8.67 -4.93
C GLU A 514 22.53 -9.19 -3.76
N SER A 515 21.40 -9.87 -4.03
CA SER A 515 20.59 -10.53 -3.01
C SER A 515 21.38 -11.58 -2.20
N LEU A 516 22.29 -12.31 -2.85
CA LEU A 516 23.12 -13.29 -2.17
C LEU A 516 24.23 -12.62 -1.34
N LYS A 517 24.78 -11.48 -1.79
CA LYS A 517 25.72 -10.67 -0.99
C LYS A 517 25.07 -10.12 0.27
N GLU A 518 23.81 -9.66 0.18
CA GLU A 518 23.04 -9.22 1.35
C GLU A 518 22.85 -10.36 2.36
N LEU A 519 22.48 -11.56 1.89
CA LEU A 519 22.31 -12.73 2.75
C LEU A 519 23.64 -13.20 3.35
N TYR A 520 24.77 -13.04 2.63
CA TYR A 520 26.10 -13.28 3.18
C TYR A 520 26.38 -12.34 4.36
N ALA A 521 26.09 -11.06 4.24
CA ALA A 521 26.27 -10.12 5.34
C ALA A 521 25.44 -10.51 6.57
N VAL A 522 24.19 -10.95 6.39
CA VAL A 522 23.33 -11.48 7.46
C VAL A 522 23.94 -12.71 8.12
N GLU A 523 24.47 -13.67 7.34
CA GLU A 523 25.14 -14.85 7.90
C GLU A 523 26.39 -14.48 8.70
N GLN A 524 27.20 -13.54 8.20
CA GLN A 524 28.41 -13.11 8.93
C GLN A 524 28.04 -12.35 10.23
N ALA A 525 26.98 -11.54 10.22
CA ALA A 525 26.47 -10.90 11.43
C ALA A 525 26.02 -11.95 12.47
N ALA A 526 25.32 -13.00 12.02
CA ALA A 526 24.94 -14.12 12.88
C ALA A 526 26.15 -14.88 13.47
N ARG A 527 27.19 -15.12 12.67
CA ARG A 527 28.45 -15.71 13.15
C ARG A 527 29.14 -14.81 14.16
N LEU A 528 29.23 -13.52 13.88
CA LEU A 528 29.81 -12.54 14.78
C LEU A 528 29.06 -12.53 16.12
N ALA A 529 27.72 -12.55 16.10
CA ALA A 529 26.93 -12.63 17.31
C ALA A 529 27.23 -13.88 18.14
N TRP A 530 27.39 -15.03 17.48
CA TRP A 530 27.71 -16.28 18.14
C TRP A 530 29.10 -16.25 18.80
N TYR A 531 30.13 -15.80 18.08
CA TYR A 531 31.49 -15.67 18.62
C TYR A 531 31.58 -14.66 19.77
N LEU A 532 30.81 -13.57 19.72
CA LEU A 532 30.76 -12.58 20.79
C LEU A 532 30.07 -13.08 22.06
N ASN A 533 29.29 -14.14 21.98
CA ASN A 533 28.64 -14.72 23.15
C ASN A 533 29.64 -15.54 24.00
N ASP A 534 30.67 -16.09 23.38
CA ASP A 534 31.77 -16.76 24.08
C ASP A 534 33.05 -15.90 24.02
N LYS A 535 33.46 -15.36 25.17
CA LYS A 535 34.67 -14.52 25.30
C LYS A 535 35.95 -15.18 24.79
N ARG A 536 36.00 -16.54 24.69
CA ARG A 536 37.13 -17.29 24.17
C ARG A 536 37.27 -17.18 22.65
N GLU A 537 36.21 -16.70 21.96
CA GLU A 537 36.17 -16.61 20.51
C GLU A 537 36.32 -15.15 19.99
N LEU A 538 36.87 -14.25 20.83
CA LEU A 538 37.03 -12.84 20.47
C LEU A 538 37.95 -12.65 19.25
N ASP A 539 38.96 -13.50 19.06
CA ASP A 539 39.83 -13.47 17.88
C ASP A 539 39.08 -13.85 16.61
N LEU A 540 38.19 -14.85 16.68
CA LEU A 540 37.35 -15.25 15.56
C LEU A 540 36.31 -14.15 15.24
N ALA A 541 35.78 -13.47 16.24
CA ALA A 541 34.90 -12.32 16.07
C ALA A 541 35.64 -11.18 15.35
N LYS A 542 36.90 -10.91 15.75
CA LYS A 542 37.75 -9.91 15.10
C LYS A 542 38.04 -10.27 13.65
N ASP A 543 38.30 -11.51 13.36
CA ASP A 543 38.57 -12.01 12.00
C ASP A 543 37.33 -11.81 11.08
N VAL A 544 36.11 -12.07 11.59
CA VAL A 544 34.88 -11.78 10.86
C VAL A 544 34.73 -10.28 10.59
N LEU A 545 34.98 -9.42 11.58
CA LEU A 545 34.90 -7.97 11.40
C LEU A 545 35.91 -7.50 10.34
N VAL A 546 37.16 -7.96 10.37
CA VAL A 546 38.17 -7.56 9.39
C VAL A 546 37.80 -7.98 7.96
N ARG A 547 37.23 -9.17 7.79
CA ARG A 547 36.88 -9.68 6.46
C ARG A 547 35.66 -9.02 5.85
N VAL A 548 34.70 -8.62 6.66
CA VAL A 548 33.37 -8.17 6.17
C VAL A 548 33.18 -6.67 6.34
N TYR A 549 33.96 -6.01 7.21
CA TYR A 549 33.78 -4.61 7.49
C TYR A 549 33.93 -3.74 6.24
N SER A 550 32.90 -2.95 5.97
CA SER A 550 32.92 -1.84 5.03
C SER A 550 32.20 -0.64 5.66
N PRO A 551 32.53 0.60 5.29
CA PRO A 551 31.86 1.79 5.81
C PRO A 551 30.34 1.78 5.61
N ALA A 552 29.84 1.04 4.61
CA ALA A 552 28.41 0.86 4.37
C ALA A 552 27.71 0.06 5.50
N LEU A 553 28.45 -0.76 6.25
CA LEU A 553 27.89 -1.51 7.38
C LEU A 553 27.66 -0.62 8.61
N ASP A 554 28.39 0.49 8.76
CA ASP A 554 28.15 1.50 9.80
C ASP A 554 26.74 2.10 9.72
N GLU A 555 26.07 1.95 8.59
CA GLU A 555 24.69 2.39 8.38
C GLU A 555 23.66 1.33 8.81
N LYS A 556 24.07 0.11 9.15
CA LYS A 556 23.16 -0.97 9.57
C LYS A 556 23.15 -1.10 11.10
N PRO A 557 22.01 -0.88 11.78
CA PRO A 557 21.93 -0.88 13.25
C PRO A 557 22.43 -2.15 13.91
N ILE A 558 22.19 -3.30 13.27
CA ILE A 558 22.63 -4.59 13.79
C ILE A 558 24.16 -4.68 13.87
N TRP A 559 24.86 -4.14 12.86
CA TRP A 559 26.31 -4.09 12.87
C TRP A 559 26.86 -3.13 13.93
N LEU A 560 26.26 -1.95 14.08
CA LEU A 560 26.61 -1.04 15.16
C LEU A 560 26.42 -1.69 16.54
N TYR A 561 25.34 -2.45 16.71
CA TYR A 561 25.08 -3.19 17.95
C TYR A 561 26.15 -4.27 18.20
N LEU A 562 26.51 -5.06 17.20
CA LEU A 562 27.53 -6.10 17.32
C LEU A 562 28.93 -5.51 17.51
N MET A 563 29.26 -4.42 16.82
CA MET A 563 30.51 -3.69 17.03
C MET A 563 30.57 -3.11 18.45
N MET A 564 29.51 -2.54 18.96
CA MET A 564 29.43 -2.08 20.36
C MET A 564 29.71 -3.24 21.33
N LYS A 565 29.10 -4.42 21.12
CA LYS A 565 29.35 -5.62 21.94
C LYS A 565 30.80 -6.05 21.84
N TYR A 566 31.37 -6.11 20.64
CA TYR A 566 32.77 -6.46 20.43
C TYR A 566 33.71 -5.54 21.22
N HIS A 567 33.58 -4.22 21.05
CA HIS A 567 34.43 -3.24 21.73
C HIS A 567 34.29 -3.29 23.25
N ARG A 568 33.06 -3.54 23.79
CA ARG A 568 32.89 -3.78 25.23
C ARG A 568 33.63 -5.01 25.74
N LEU A 569 33.56 -6.11 25.00
CA LEU A 569 34.27 -7.36 25.37
C LEU A 569 35.78 -7.22 25.21
N ALA A 570 36.25 -6.43 24.25
CA ALA A 570 37.67 -6.12 24.03
C ALA A 570 38.24 -5.11 25.03
N GLY A 571 37.40 -4.48 25.88
CA GLY A 571 37.83 -3.43 26.79
C GLY A 571 38.03 -2.08 26.14
N GLU A 572 37.48 -1.86 24.96
CA GLU A 572 37.62 -0.64 24.16
C GLU A 572 36.38 0.27 24.34
N ASP A 573 36.14 0.74 25.59
CA ASP A 573 34.91 1.42 25.98
C ASP A 573 34.60 2.67 25.16
N ALA A 574 35.59 3.48 24.80
CA ALA A 574 35.39 4.66 23.98
C ALA A 574 34.87 4.35 22.57
N ALA A 575 35.33 3.25 21.96
CA ALA A 575 34.84 2.79 20.67
C ALA A 575 33.41 2.22 20.79
N ALA A 576 33.13 1.50 21.87
CA ALA A 576 31.78 1.00 22.16
C ALA A 576 30.76 2.15 22.33
N ASP A 577 31.14 3.21 23.09
CA ASP A 577 30.29 4.39 23.30
C ASP A 577 30.03 5.16 22.00
N LYS A 578 31.00 5.21 21.09
CA LYS A 578 30.82 5.80 19.76
C LYS A 578 29.81 5.04 18.91
N CYS A 579 29.85 3.69 18.94
CA CYS A 579 28.86 2.86 18.28
C CYS A 579 27.46 3.05 18.90
N LEU A 580 27.39 3.09 20.23
CA LEU A 580 26.15 3.33 20.96
C LEU A 580 25.55 4.70 20.65
N ALA A 581 26.36 5.76 20.61
CA ALA A 581 25.92 7.11 20.26
C ALA A 581 25.33 7.15 18.84
N LYS A 582 25.98 6.51 17.84
CA LYS A 582 25.43 6.38 16.48
C LYS A 582 24.11 5.63 16.46
N LEU A 583 24.00 4.55 17.24
CA LEU A 583 22.81 3.70 17.30
C LEU A 583 21.61 4.41 17.94
N LEU A 584 21.88 5.31 18.90
CA LEU A 584 20.86 6.07 19.63
C LEU A 584 20.59 7.46 19.05
N ASP A 585 21.32 7.92 18.04
CA ASP A 585 21.15 9.25 17.45
C ASP A 585 19.76 9.39 16.81
N PRO A 586 18.90 10.25 17.33
CA PRO A 586 17.55 10.45 16.79
C PRO A 586 17.55 11.12 15.42
N ARG A 587 18.63 11.79 15.01
CA ARG A 587 18.81 12.43 13.70
C ARG A 587 19.49 11.51 12.69
N GLY A 588 20.12 10.44 13.16
CA GLY A 588 20.74 9.43 12.32
C GLY A 588 19.69 8.62 11.55
N LYS A 589 20.12 8.02 10.43
CA LYS A 589 19.29 7.13 9.59
C LYS A 589 18.62 5.98 10.38
N HIS A 590 19.07 5.71 11.60
CA HIS A 590 18.71 4.55 12.43
C HIS A 590 18.07 4.93 13.78
N GLY A 591 18.09 6.20 14.17
CA GLY A 591 17.82 6.63 15.55
C GLY A 591 16.38 6.50 16.04
N TYR A 592 15.43 6.20 15.16
CA TYR A 592 14.01 6.29 15.54
C TYR A 592 13.38 4.99 16.00
N THR A 593 13.92 3.83 15.67
CA THR A 593 13.14 2.60 15.76
C THR A 593 13.84 1.40 16.37
N GLN A 594 15.15 1.30 16.25
CA GLN A 594 15.87 0.11 16.64
C GLN A 594 16.57 0.28 18.00
N PHE A 595 16.57 -0.78 18.81
CA PHE A 595 17.27 -0.85 20.10
C PHE A 595 16.86 0.21 21.14
N ARG A 596 15.60 0.70 21.12
CA ARG A 596 15.09 1.66 22.12
C ARG A 596 15.30 1.20 23.58
N TYR A 597 15.32 -0.10 23.83
CA TYR A 597 15.59 -0.63 25.16
C TYR A 597 16.99 -0.25 25.68
N LEU A 598 17.97 -0.02 24.81
CA LEU A 598 19.31 0.43 25.21
C LEU A 598 19.28 1.81 25.86
N ARG A 599 18.37 2.71 25.45
CA ARG A 599 18.18 4.02 26.09
C ARG A 599 17.79 3.90 27.57
N LYS A 600 17.05 2.87 27.94
CA LYS A 600 16.64 2.63 29.33
C LYS A 600 17.79 2.13 30.21
N LYS A 601 18.84 1.55 29.61
CA LYS A 601 20.03 1.04 30.30
C LYS A 601 21.17 2.06 30.37
N CYS A 602 21.11 3.17 29.62
CA CYS A 602 22.10 4.24 29.70
C CYS A 602 21.87 5.09 30.97
N PRO A 603 22.93 5.40 31.75
CA PRO A 603 22.82 6.33 32.88
C PRO A 603 22.27 7.68 32.42
N LYS A 604 21.37 8.29 33.24
CA LYS A 604 20.86 9.65 33.01
C LYS A 604 22.05 10.61 33.00
N GLY A 605 22.53 11.01 31.86
CA GLY A 605 23.68 11.91 31.70
C GLY A 605 24.33 11.87 30.31
N THR A 606 24.02 10.83 29.53
CA THR A 606 24.54 10.68 28.16
C THR A 606 23.55 11.06 27.07
N ASP A 607 22.49 11.80 27.41
CA ASP A 607 21.56 12.34 26.42
C ASP A 607 22.19 13.58 25.77
N PRO A 608 22.65 13.53 24.50
CA PRO A 608 23.29 14.65 23.84
C PRO A 608 22.31 15.79 23.48
N HIS A 609 21.06 15.74 23.98
CA HIS A 609 19.99 16.69 23.66
C HIS A 609 19.22 17.19 24.91
N ARG A 610 19.90 17.27 26.10
CA ARG A 610 19.49 18.21 27.13
C ARG A 610 20.17 19.54 26.92
#